data_752f63981dd6bcbdb23d70c11da5e466
#
_entry.id   752f63981dd6bcbdb23d70c11da5e466
#
_cell.length_a   1.000
_cell.length_b   1.000
_cell.length_c   1.000
_cell.angle_alpha   90.00
_cell.angle_beta   90.00
_cell.angle_gamma   90.00
#
_symmetry.space_group_name_H-M   'P 1'
#
loop_
_entity.id
_entity.type
_entity.pdbx_description
1 polymer ?
#
loop_
_entity_poly.entity_id
_entity_poly.type
_entity_poly.pdbx_seq_one_letter_code
_entity_poly.pdbx_strand_id
1 'polypeptide(L)'
;MKNFNELDLIEPLRRAIAAQNYTTPTPIQAQSIPPLLEGRDMLGCAQTGTGKTASFALPVLQRLHENNTQGKRKIRAVVLSPTRELAGQIRESFEIYGKFLSLETMVVYGGVSEKPQIRRLKKGVDIVVACPGRFLDLMGRGFIDISSVECFVLDEADRMLDMGFI
;
A
#
# COMPACT_ATOMS: atom_id res chain seq x y z
N MET A 1 -10.42 -18.98 10.80
CA MET A 1 -9.39 -19.09 9.76
C MET A 1 -8.09 -19.48 10.42
N LYS A 2 -7.52 -20.62 10.05
CA LYS A 2 -6.35 -21.21 10.73
C LYS A 2 -5.06 -21.06 9.94
N ASN A 3 -5.15 -20.76 8.62
CA ASN A 3 -4.01 -20.74 7.73
C ASN A 3 -4.21 -19.71 6.62
N PHE A 4 -3.11 -19.09 6.12
CA PHE A 4 -3.12 -18.21 4.96
C PHE A 4 -3.59 -18.90 3.67
N ASN A 5 -3.49 -20.23 3.57
CA ASN A 5 -4.00 -20.99 2.43
C ASN A 5 -5.54 -20.98 2.33
N GLU A 6 -6.24 -20.61 3.40
CA GLU A 6 -7.69 -20.44 3.40
C GLU A 6 -8.14 -19.07 2.84
N LEU A 7 -7.19 -18.16 2.66
CA LEU A 7 -7.42 -16.89 1.99
C LEU A 7 -7.36 -17.06 0.47
N ASP A 8 -8.26 -16.41 -0.25
CA ASP A 8 -8.30 -16.44 -1.72
C ASP A 8 -7.21 -15.53 -2.33
N LEU A 9 -5.96 -15.80 -1.96
CA LEU A 9 -4.80 -15.10 -2.48
C LEU A 9 -4.22 -15.81 -3.70
N ILE A 10 -3.81 -15.04 -4.69
CA ILE A 10 -3.11 -15.53 -5.87
C ILE A 10 -1.78 -16.18 -5.50
N GLU A 11 -1.34 -17.12 -6.33
CA GLU A 11 -0.12 -17.90 -6.07
C GLU A 11 1.14 -17.06 -5.80
N PRO A 12 1.45 -15.97 -6.55
CA PRO A 12 2.61 -15.14 -6.27
C PRO A 12 2.64 -14.54 -4.86
N LEU A 13 1.46 -14.14 -4.33
CA LEU A 13 1.35 -13.62 -2.97
C LEU A 13 1.51 -14.72 -1.92
N ARG A 14 0.93 -15.90 -2.15
CA ARG A 14 1.13 -17.06 -1.26
C ARG A 14 2.60 -17.45 -1.15
N ARG A 15 3.34 -17.44 -2.25
CA ARG A 15 4.79 -17.67 -2.25
C ARG A 15 5.56 -16.62 -1.46
N ALA A 16 5.20 -15.34 -1.63
CA ALA A 16 5.84 -14.25 -0.89
C ALA A 16 5.62 -14.37 0.61
N ILE A 17 4.39 -14.71 1.03
CA ILE A 17 4.02 -14.93 2.44
C ILE A 17 4.77 -16.13 3.03
N ALA A 18 4.83 -17.24 2.29
CA ALA A 18 5.56 -18.44 2.71
C ALA A 18 7.06 -18.18 2.89
N ALA A 19 7.66 -17.34 2.03
CA ALA A 19 9.05 -16.92 2.14
C ALA A 19 9.32 -16.07 3.41
N GLN A 20 8.29 -15.47 4.01
CA GLN A 20 8.34 -14.76 5.30
C GLN A 20 8.03 -15.67 6.49
N ASN A 21 7.83 -16.98 6.28
CA ASN A 21 7.40 -17.95 7.29
C ASN A 21 6.06 -17.60 7.96
N TYR A 22 5.19 -16.87 7.25
CA TYR A 22 3.84 -16.57 7.74
C TYR A 22 2.92 -17.76 7.46
N THR A 23 2.52 -18.44 8.52
CA THR A 23 1.66 -19.64 8.43
C THR A 23 0.22 -19.35 8.83
N THR A 24 0.05 -18.56 9.88
CA THR A 24 -1.26 -18.27 10.49
C THR A 24 -1.53 -16.76 10.41
N PRO A 25 -2.66 -16.34 9.82
CA PRO A 25 -3.03 -14.93 9.82
C PRO A 25 -3.35 -14.43 11.23
N THR A 26 -2.95 -13.22 11.54
CA THR A 26 -3.35 -12.53 12.76
C THR A 26 -4.85 -12.22 12.73
N PRO A 27 -5.49 -11.92 13.90
CA PRO A 27 -6.91 -11.60 13.93
C PRO A 27 -7.31 -10.48 12.96
N ILE A 28 -6.52 -9.41 12.87
CA ILE A 28 -6.81 -8.30 11.95
C ILE A 28 -6.70 -8.75 10.48
N GLN A 29 -5.72 -9.56 10.14
CA GLN A 29 -5.56 -10.11 8.78
C GLN A 29 -6.73 -11.02 8.40
N ALA A 30 -7.12 -11.94 9.31
CA ALA A 30 -8.23 -12.86 9.08
C ALA A 30 -9.58 -12.16 8.89
N GLN A 31 -9.76 -11.01 9.56
CA GLN A 31 -11.00 -10.22 9.45
C GLN A 31 -11.00 -9.26 8.27
N SER A 32 -9.83 -8.73 7.87
CA SER A 32 -9.70 -7.66 6.89
C SER A 32 -9.52 -8.18 5.46
N ILE A 33 -8.68 -9.20 5.28
CA ILE A 33 -8.29 -9.62 3.93
C ILE A 33 -9.49 -10.11 3.11
N PRO A 34 -10.39 -10.98 3.61
CA PRO A 34 -11.51 -11.44 2.80
C PRO A 34 -12.42 -10.32 2.28
N PRO A 35 -12.95 -9.42 3.12
CA PRO A 35 -13.81 -8.35 2.61
C PRO A 35 -13.09 -7.38 1.66
N LEU A 36 -11.79 -7.13 1.86
CA LEU A 36 -11.01 -6.30 0.95
C LEU A 36 -10.78 -6.97 -0.41
N LEU A 37 -10.59 -8.29 -0.44
CA LEU A 37 -10.54 -9.06 -1.69
C LEU A 37 -11.87 -9.03 -2.45
N GLU A 38 -13.00 -8.98 -1.73
CA GLU A 38 -14.33 -8.77 -2.33
C GLU A 38 -14.56 -7.33 -2.82
N GLY A 39 -13.59 -6.42 -2.63
CA GLY A 39 -13.68 -5.02 -3.06
C GLY A 39 -14.50 -4.12 -2.15
N ARG A 40 -14.77 -4.56 -0.91
CA ARG A 40 -15.47 -3.74 0.09
C ARG A 40 -14.51 -2.76 0.77
N ASP A 41 -15.03 -1.58 1.12
CA ASP A 41 -14.32 -0.63 1.95
C ASP A 41 -14.27 -1.12 3.41
N MET A 42 -13.25 -0.68 4.14
CA MET A 42 -13.03 -1.13 5.51
C MET A 42 -12.47 -0.03 6.39
N LEU A 43 -13.01 0.06 7.61
CA LEU A 43 -12.42 0.78 8.72
C LEU A 43 -11.91 -0.24 9.73
N GLY A 44 -10.59 -0.32 9.90
CA GLY A 44 -9.92 -1.27 10.80
C GLY A 44 -9.26 -0.58 11.97
N CYS A 45 -9.51 -1.05 13.18
CA CYS A 45 -8.86 -0.59 14.40
C CYS A 45 -8.00 -1.73 14.97
N ALA A 46 -6.68 -1.54 14.99
CA ALA A 46 -5.75 -2.52 15.53
C ALA A 46 -4.47 -1.85 16.03
N GLN A 47 -3.86 -2.41 17.07
CA GLN A 47 -2.60 -1.91 17.62
C GLN A 47 -1.44 -2.07 16.64
N THR A 48 -0.36 -1.31 16.87
CA THR A 48 0.91 -1.47 16.15
C THR A 48 1.50 -2.86 16.36
N GLY A 49 2.12 -3.44 15.34
CA GLY A 49 2.73 -4.77 15.43
C GLY A 49 1.76 -5.95 15.27
N THR A 50 0.47 -5.72 15.03
CA THR A 50 -0.53 -6.77 14.84
C THR A 50 -0.66 -7.28 13.39
N GLY A 51 0.19 -6.81 12.48
CA GLY A 51 0.17 -7.21 11.08
C GLY A 51 -0.80 -6.41 10.20
N LYS A 52 -1.20 -5.20 10.62
CA LYS A 52 -2.08 -4.31 9.83
C LYS A 52 -1.59 -4.10 8.41
N THR A 53 -0.29 -3.88 8.21
CA THR A 53 0.25 -3.60 6.88
C THR A 53 -0.06 -4.72 5.89
N ALA A 54 0.14 -5.98 6.27
CA ALA A 54 -0.21 -7.11 5.42
C ALA A 54 -1.72 -7.20 5.16
N SER A 55 -2.55 -6.77 6.12
CA SER A 55 -4.01 -6.84 5.98
C SER A 55 -4.57 -5.98 4.85
N PHE A 56 -3.91 -4.88 4.49
CA PHE A 56 -4.29 -4.08 3.32
C PHE A 56 -3.34 -4.25 2.13
N ALA A 57 -2.04 -4.48 2.37
CA ALA A 57 -1.08 -4.60 1.27
C ALA A 57 -1.37 -5.81 0.36
N LEU A 58 -1.72 -6.95 0.94
CA LEU A 58 -2.03 -8.17 0.17
C LEU A 58 -3.24 -7.99 -0.76
N PRO A 59 -4.40 -7.51 -0.30
CA PRO A 59 -5.55 -7.23 -1.17
C PRO A 59 -5.25 -6.16 -2.24
N VAL A 60 -4.53 -5.10 -1.88
CA VAL A 60 -4.14 -4.06 -2.85
C VAL A 60 -3.27 -4.64 -3.95
N LEU A 61 -2.23 -5.41 -3.60
CA LEU A 61 -1.34 -6.05 -4.58
C LEU A 61 -2.11 -7.01 -5.50
N GLN A 62 -3.02 -7.81 -4.94
CA GLN A 62 -3.83 -8.73 -5.72
C GLN A 62 -4.72 -7.98 -6.71
N ARG A 63 -5.48 -6.99 -6.25
CA ARG A 63 -6.36 -6.17 -7.09
C ARG A 63 -5.61 -5.51 -8.25
N LEU A 64 -4.45 -4.92 -7.97
CA LEU A 64 -3.64 -4.28 -9.01
C LEU A 64 -3.08 -5.29 -10.01
N HIS A 65 -2.76 -6.50 -9.57
CA HIS A 65 -2.30 -7.57 -10.45
C HIS A 65 -3.41 -8.10 -11.35
N GLU A 66 -4.58 -8.37 -10.79
CA GLU A 66 -5.75 -8.88 -11.51
C GLU A 66 -6.29 -7.86 -12.52
N ASN A 67 -6.31 -6.58 -12.16
CA ASN A 67 -6.72 -5.47 -13.02
C ASN A 67 -5.56 -4.95 -13.89
N ASN A 68 -4.63 -5.79 -14.28
CA ASN A 68 -3.43 -5.36 -14.99
C ASN A 68 -3.75 -4.47 -16.21
N THR A 69 -3.20 -3.26 -16.21
CA THR A 69 -3.37 -2.28 -17.29
C THR A 69 -2.13 -2.27 -18.17
N GLN A 70 -2.34 -2.31 -19.49
CA GLN A 70 -1.23 -2.20 -20.45
C GLN A 70 -0.82 -0.73 -20.64
N GLY A 71 0.44 -0.51 -20.98
CA GLY A 71 0.98 0.80 -21.29
C GLY A 71 1.82 1.40 -20.17
N LYS A 72 1.95 2.74 -20.18
CA LYS A 72 2.73 3.46 -19.16
C LYS A 72 2.07 3.30 -17.80
N ARG A 73 2.88 2.96 -16.78
CA ARG A 73 2.42 2.84 -15.39
C ARG A 73 1.80 4.15 -14.91
N LYS A 74 0.66 4.04 -14.25
CA LYS A 74 -0.04 5.13 -13.58
C LYS A 74 -0.19 4.79 -12.11
N ILE A 75 -0.35 5.80 -11.26
CA ILE A 75 -0.62 5.58 -9.84
C ILE A 75 -2.02 4.98 -9.70
N ARG A 76 -2.08 3.76 -9.18
CA ARG A 76 -3.32 2.97 -9.02
C ARG A 76 -3.64 2.70 -7.56
N ALA A 77 -2.64 2.81 -6.67
CA ALA A 77 -2.85 2.76 -5.24
C ALA A 77 -2.07 3.86 -4.54
N VAL A 78 -2.69 4.45 -3.52
CA VAL A 78 -2.09 5.45 -2.63
C VAL A 78 -2.27 4.99 -1.20
N VAL A 79 -1.17 5.02 -0.44
CA VAL A 79 -1.17 4.77 1.00
C VAL A 79 -0.61 6.01 1.69
N LEU A 80 -1.41 6.69 2.51
CA LEU A 80 -0.94 7.80 3.32
C LEU A 80 -0.59 7.33 4.73
N SER A 81 0.49 7.87 5.25
CA SER A 81 1.05 7.53 6.56
C SER A 81 1.62 8.79 7.23
N PRO A 82 1.50 8.94 8.55
CA PRO A 82 1.85 10.20 9.24
C PRO A 82 3.36 10.47 9.29
N THR A 83 4.22 9.45 9.23
CA THR A 83 5.66 9.60 9.39
C THR A 83 6.46 8.97 8.27
N ARG A 84 7.67 9.51 8.04
CA ARG A 84 8.62 9.01 7.04
C ARG A 84 9.05 7.58 7.32
N GLU A 85 9.29 7.25 8.59
CA GLU A 85 9.70 5.92 9.04
C GLU A 85 8.62 4.88 8.73
N LEU A 86 7.37 5.18 9.07
CA LEU A 86 6.24 4.30 8.81
C LEU A 86 5.99 4.15 7.30
N ALA A 87 6.05 5.24 6.54
CA ALA A 87 5.94 5.20 5.08
C ALA A 87 7.02 4.31 4.45
N GLY A 88 8.26 4.38 4.94
CA GLY A 88 9.35 3.52 4.52
C GLY A 88 9.10 2.04 4.82
N GLN A 89 8.62 1.72 6.01
CA GLN A 89 8.26 0.34 6.42
C GLN A 89 7.10 -0.23 5.58
N ILE A 90 6.09 0.59 5.30
CA ILE A 90 4.97 0.19 4.44
C ILE A 90 5.47 -0.11 3.03
N ARG A 91 6.31 0.77 2.42
CA ARG A 91 6.91 0.51 1.11
C ARG A 91 7.66 -0.82 1.09
N GLU A 92 8.50 -1.05 2.08
CA GLU A 92 9.26 -2.30 2.20
C GLU A 92 8.34 -3.53 2.26
N SER A 93 7.24 -3.43 3.01
CA SER A 93 6.22 -4.48 3.07
C SER A 93 5.60 -4.76 1.70
N PHE A 94 5.25 -3.72 0.94
CA PHE A 94 4.74 -3.88 -0.42
C PHE A 94 5.78 -4.54 -1.36
N GLU A 95 7.05 -4.21 -1.23
CA GLU A 95 8.13 -4.82 -2.01
C GLU A 95 8.34 -6.30 -1.65
N ILE A 96 8.28 -6.64 -0.35
CA ILE A 96 8.39 -8.01 0.14
C ILE A 96 7.22 -8.87 -0.35
N TYR A 97 5.99 -8.42 -0.14
CA TYR A 97 4.80 -9.19 -0.53
C TYR A 97 4.60 -9.20 -2.05
N GLY A 98 4.94 -8.12 -2.73
CA GLY A 98 4.86 -7.99 -4.18
C GLY A 98 6.06 -8.55 -4.96
N LYS A 99 6.99 -9.23 -4.29
CA LYS A 99 8.27 -9.69 -4.85
C LYS A 99 8.12 -10.47 -6.17
N PHE A 100 7.05 -11.22 -6.33
CA PHE A 100 6.80 -12.03 -7.52
C PHE A 100 5.76 -11.40 -8.47
N LEU A 101 5.44 -10.13 -8.26
CA LEU A 101 4.55 -9.34 -9.10
C LEU A 101 5.35 -8.28 -9.86
N SER A 102 4.84 -7.88 -11.02
CA SER A 102 5.42 -6.78 -11.80
C SER A 102 4.78 -5.44 -11.42
N LEU A 103 4.86 -5.05 -10.16
CA LEU A 103 4.33 -3.79 -9.63
C LEU A 103 5.47 -2.94 -9.04
N GLU A 104 5.44 -1.64 -9.31
CA GLU A 104 6.44 -0.68 -8.85
C GLU A 104 5.86 0.16 -7.70
N THR A 105 6.53 0.11 -6.55
CA THR A 105 6.20 0.89 -5.35
C THR A 105 7.23 1.97 -5.11
N MET A 106 6.81 3.17 -4.74
CA MET A 106 7.70 4.22 -4.29
C MET A 106 7.20 4.89 -3.01
N VAL A 107 8.11 5.55 -2.30
CA VAL A 107 7.78 6.37 -1.14
C VAL A 107 7.96 7.86 -1.48
N VAL A 108 7.08 8.70 -0.94
CA VAL A 108 7.07 10.16 -1.11
C VAL A 108 6.94 10.84 0.25
N TYR A 109 7.95 11.61 0.65
CA TYR A 109 7.93 12.38 1.89
C TYR A 109 8.82 13.62 1.81
N GLY A 110 8.58 14.59 2.69
CA GLY A 110 9.34 15.83 2.82
C GLY A 110 10.65 15.66 3.60
N GLY A 111 11.37 16.79 3.76
CA GLY A 111 12.64 16.82 4.48
C GLY A 111 13.82 16.25 3.71
N VAL A 112 13.63 15.88 2.45
CA VAL A 112 14.65 15.41 1.50
C VAL A 112 14.40 16.02 0.13
N SER A 113 15.40 15.95 -0.78
CA SER A 113 15.23 16.44 -2.15
C SER A 113 14.05 15.77 -2.84
N GLU A 114 13.22 16.57 -3.49
CA GLU A 114 12.10 16.11 -4.30
C GLU A 114 12.51 15.61 -5.69
N LYS A 115 13.68 16.02 -6.19
CA LYS A 115 14.12 15.71 -7.56
C LYS A 115 14.11 14.22 -7.89
N PRO A 116 14.64 13.31 -7.04
CA PRO A 116 14.55 11.87 -7.30
C PRO A 116 13.10 11.36 -7.30
N GLN A 117 12.25 11.91 -6.41
CA GLN A 117 10.84 11.54 -6.32
C GLN A 117 10.09 11.93 -7.61
N ILE A 118 10.26 13.17 -8.07
CA ILE A 118 9.66 13.66 -9.33
C ILE A 118 10.14 12.84 -10.53
N ARG A 119 11.44 12.53 -10.60
CA ARG A 119 11.99 11.68 -11.67
C ARG A 119 11.33 10.32 -11.73
N ARG A 120 11.15 9.68 -10.58
CA ARG A 120 10.50 8.36 -10.49
C ARG A 120 9.01 8.41 -10.84
N LEU A 121 8.29 9.45 -10.38
CA LEU A 121 6.90 9.69 -10.76
C LEU A 121 6.74 9.84 -12.28
N LYS A 122 7.63 10.60 -12.93
CA LYS A 122 7.62 10.78 -14.40
C LYS A 122 7.88 9.47 -15.15
N LYS A 123 8.69 8.57 -14.59
CA LYS A 123 8.95 7.24 -15.17
C LYS A 123 7.71 6.35 -15.07
N GLY A 124 6.90 6.55 -14.04
CA GLY A 124 5.68 5.80 -13.75
C GLY A 124 5.87 4.78 -12.63
N VAL A 125 4.88 4.74 -11.74
CA VAL A 125 4.78 3.80 -10.62
C VAL A 125 3.33 3.37 -10.45
N ASP A 126 3.11 2.21 -9.85
CA ASP A 126 1.78 1.67 -9.59
C ASP A 126 1.27 2.07 -8.20
N ILE A 127 2.17 2.10 -7.21
CA ILE A 127 1.83 2.31 -5.80
C ILE A 127 2.69 3.44 -5.23
N VAL A 128 2.03 4.42 -4.62
CA VAL A 128 2.68 5.51 -3.89
C VAL A 128 2.35 5.38 -2.41
N VAL A 129 3.38 5.22 -1.59
CA VAL A 129 3.29 5.33 -0.13
C VAL A 129 3.81 6.70 0.26
N ALA A 130 3.04 7.52 0.96
CA ALA A 130 3.41 8.92 1.13
C ALA A 130 3.07 9.49 2.52
N CYS A 131 3.85 10.50 2.92
CA CYS A 131 3.41 11.44 3.95
C CYS A 131 2.58 12.56 3.32
N PRO A 132 1.49 12.99 3.98
CA PRO A 132 0.50 13.89 3.36
C PRO A 132 1.07 15.20 2.82
N GLY A 133 1.98 15.87 3.55
CA GLY A 133 2.49 17.18 3.15
C GLY A 133 3.17 17.18 1.77
N ARG A 134 4.14 16.30 1.54
CA ARG A 134 4.83 16.19 0.24
C ARG A 134 3.90 15.63 -0.84
N PHE A 135 3.00 14.71 -0.48
CA PHE A 135 2.02 14.18 -1.41
C PHE A 135 1.14 15.29 -1.98
N LEU A 136 0.56 16.12 -1.12
CA LEU A 136 -0.30 17.24 -1.50
C LEU A 136 0.46 18.29 -2.31
N ASP A 137 1.70 18.63 -1.93
CA ASP A 137 2.56 19.54 -2.69
C ASP A 137 2.78 19.03 -4.12
N LEU A 138 3.23 17.80 -4.29
CA LEU A 138 3.49 17.23 -5.61
C LEU A 138 2.21 17.02 -6.44
N MET A 139 1.09 16.72 -5.79
CA MET A 139 -0.22 16.62 -6.44
C MET A 139 -0.69 18.01 -6.93
N GLY A 140 -0.60 19.04 -6.08
CA GLY A 140 -0.97 20.42 -6.46
C GLY A 140 -0.12 20.99 -7.59
N ARG A 141 1.12 20.52 -7.75
CA ARG A 141 2.03 20.89 -8.84
C ARG A 141 1.91 19.98 -10.07
N GLY A 142 0.99 19.03 -10.08
CA GLY A 142 0.72 18.15 -11.23
C GLY A 142 1.70 17.00 -11.43
N PHE A 143 2.59 16.70 -10.47
CA PHE A 143 3.50 15.57 -10.54
C PHE A 143 2.86 14.25 -10.09
N ILE A 144 1.82 14.31 -9.27
CA ILE A 144 1.01 13.18 -8.84
C ILE A 144 -0.39 13.33 -9.46
N ASP A 145 -0.77 12.36 -10.27
CA ASP A 145 -2.11 12.23 -10.85
C ASP A 145 -2.82 11.03 -10.21
N ILE A 146 -3.93 11.31 -9.54
CA ILE A 146 -4.74 10.30 -8.84
C ILE A 146 -5.94 9.80 -9.65
N SER A 147 -6.08 10.22 -10.90
CA SER A 147 -7.25 9.88 -11.75
C SER A 147 -7.42 8.39 -12.02
N SER A 148 -6.35 7.61 -11.87
CA SER A 148 -6.36 6.15 -12.07
C SER A 148 -6.31 5.35 -10.76
N VAL A 149 -6.46 6.00 -9.60
CA VAL A 149 -6.40 5.34 -8.29
C VAL A 149 -7.62 4.45 -8.08
N GLU A 150 -7.35 3.19 -7.80
CA GLU A 150 -8.35 2.14 -7.50
C GLU A 150 -8.41 1.83 -6.00
N CYS A 151 -7.30 2.03 -5.28
CA CYS A 151 -7.17 1.75 -3.86
C CYS A 151 -6.57 2.95 -3.14
N PHE A 152 -7.22 3.36 -2.05
CA PHE A 152 -6.74 4.43 -1.19
C PHE A 152 -6.73 3.96 0.26
N VAL A 153 -5.58 4.10 0.93
CA VAL A 153 -5.39 3.64 2.31
C VAL A 153 -4.91 4.80 3.18
N LEU A 154 -5.54 4.98 4.33
CA LEU A 154 -5.07 5.85 5.40
C LEU A 154 -4.58 4.97 6.55
N ASP A 155 -3.27 4.87 6.74
CA ASP A 155 -2.70 4.16 7.90
C ASP A 155 -2.43 5.15 9.03
N GLU A 156 -2.82 4.79 10.25
CA GLU A 156 -2.82 5.68 11.42
C GLU A 156 -3.57 7.01 11.16
N ALA A 157 -4.79 6.90 10.62
CA ALA A 157 -5.62 8.06 10.27
C ALA A 157 -5.91 8.99 11.45
N ASP A 158 -6.12 8.44 12.65
CA ASP A 158 -6.26 9.17 13.91
C ASP A 158 -5.06 10.08 14.17
N ARG A 159 -3.86 9.57 14.00
CA ARG A 159 -2.64 10.37 14.17
C ARG A 159 -2.50 11.46 13.12
N MET A 160 -2.90 11.21 11.88
CA MET A 160 -2.91 12.25 10.84
C MET A 160 -3.92 13.36 11.14
N LEU A 161 -5.08 13.03 11.72
CA LEU A 161 -6.06 13.99 12.23
C LEU A 161 -5.45 14.86 13.32
N ASP A 162 -4.81 14.25 14.33
CA ASP A 162 -4.16 14.96 15.44
C ASP A 162 -3.04 15.90 14.95
N MET A 163 -2.36 15.54 13.88
CA MET A 163 -1.32 16.35 13.23
C MET A 163 -1.88 17.44 12.30
N GLY A 164 -3.19 17.50 12.08
CA GLY A 164 -3.85 18.48 11.23
C GLY A 164 -3.70 18.25 9.73
N PHE A 165 -3.44 17.03 9.30
CA PHE A 165 -3.32 16.67 7.87
C PHE A 165 -4.66 16.34 7.20
N ILE A 166 -5.68 16.04 7.98
CA ILE A 166 -7.04 15.73 7.50
C ILE A 166 -8.05 16.53 8.31
#